data_b2008cb94a957eda520e802979812856
#
_entry.id   b2008cb94a957eda520e802979812856
#
_cell.length_a   1.000
_cell.length_b   1.000
_cell.length_c   1.000
_cell.angle_alpha   90.00
_cell.angle_beta   90.00
_cell.angle_gamma   90.00
#
_symmetry.space_group_name_H-M   'P 1'
#
loop_
_entity.id
_entity.type
_entity.pdbx_description
1 polymer ?
#
loop_
_entity_poly.entity_id
_entity_poly.type
_entity_poly.pdbx_seq_one_letter_code
_entity_poly.pdbx_strand_id
1 'polypeptide(L)'
;MKNQKEEFFELIYAQYAKKLERICLRYVNYQPEYREIAADSVQKTFLKALEEYDKLKDASYIEPWLYQTCMHRFTTALKTYRRRMKHHVVIDEKIENVLSTERTITTID
;
A
#
# COMPACT_ATOMS: atom_id res chain seq x y z
N MET A 1 2.68 8.29 31.45
CA MET A 1 1.36 7.70 31.34
C MET A 1 0.78 7.90 29.94
N LYS A 2 0.28 6.84 29.35
CA LYS A 2 -0.30 6.92 28.03
C LYS A 2 -1.74 7.42 28.14
N ASN A 3 -2.16 8.23 27.15
CA ASN A 3 -3.56 8.65 27.09
C ASN A 3 -4.40 7.58 26.37
N GLN A 4 -5.70 7.77 26.39
CA GLN A 4 -6.64 6.81 25.80
C GLN A 4 -6.43 6.61 24.29
N LYS A 5 -6.04 7.67 23.59
CA LYS A 5 -5.78 7.60 22.16
C LYS A 5 -4.57 6.74 21.85
N GLU A 6 -3.50 6.89 22.64
CA GLU A 6 -2.30 6.07 22.48
C GLU A 6 -2.58 4.60 22.79
N GLU A 7 -3.36 4.34 23.83
CA GLU A 7 -3.76 2.97 24.20
C GLU A 7 -4.60 2.34 23.10
N PHE A 8 -5.53 3.07 22.55
CA PHE A 8 -6.35 2.62 21.43
C PHE A 8 -5.47 2.26 20.23
N PHE A 9 -4.55 3.15 19.87
CA PHE A 9 -3.64 2.91 18.75
C PHE A 9 -2.81 1.64 18.96
N GLU A 10 -2.21 1.49 20.15
CA GLU A 10 -1.40 0.32 20.43
C GLU A 10 -2.20 -0.97 20.37
N LEU A 11 -3.42 -0.93 20.86
CA LEU A 11 -4.29 -2.10 20.84
C LEU A 11 -4.63 -2.54 19.43
N ILE A 12 -5.10 -1.61 18.60
CA ILE A 12 -5.46 -1.97 17.22
C ILE A 12 -4.24 -2.31 16.38
N TYR A 13 -3.12 -1.66 16.63
CA TYR A 13 -1.89 -1.97 15.91
C TYR A 13 -1.43 -3.39 16.23
N ALA A 14 -1.37 -3.74 17.51
CA ALA A 14 -0.96 -5.08 17.93
C ALA A 14 -1.89 -6.16 17.36
N GLN A 15 -3.17 -5.85 17.25
CA GLN A 15 -4.17 -6.82 16.83
C GLN A 15 -4.25 -6.97 15.31
N TYR A 16 -4.08 -5.89 14.57
CA TYR A 16 -4.39 -5.88 13.14
C TYR A 16 -3.24 -5.62 12.19
N ALA A 17 -2.12 -5.04 12.65
CA ALA A 17 -1.07 -4.62 11.73
C ALA A 17 -0.54 -5.76 10.85
N LYS A 18 -0.21 -6.90 11.46
CA LYS A 18 0.31 -8.04 10.70
C LYS A 18 -0.73 -8.65 9.78
N LYS A 19 -1.99 -8.66 10.22
CA LYS A 19 -3.09 -9.18 9.40
C LYS A 19 -3.28 -8.34 8.15
N LEU A 20 -3.25 -7.03 8.29
CA LEU A 20 -3.40 -6.11 7.17
C LEU A 20 -2.23 -6.25 6.19
N GLU A 21 -1.02 -6.33 6.70
CA GLU A 21 0.15 -6.52 5.84
C GLU A 21 0.05 -7.83 5.06
N ARG A 22 -0.36 -8.91 5.73
CA ARG A 22 -0.52 -10.21 5.10
C ARG A 22 -1.56 -10.16 3.99
N ILE A 23 -2.66 -9.47 4.20
CA ILE A 23 -3.71 -9.33 3.19
C ILE A 23 -3.19 -8.60 1.96
N CYS A 24 -2.45 -7.51 2.17
CA CYS A 24 -1.84 -6.77 1.07
C CYS A 24 -0.87 -7.65 0.29
N LEU A 25 0.00 -8.36 1.00
CA LEU A 25 0.99 -9.23 0.35
C LEU A 25 0.33 -10.37 -0.42
N ARG A 26 -0.73 -10.93 0.14
CA ARG A 26 -1.50 -11.98 -0.56
C ARG A 26 -2.09 -11.47 -1.86
N TYR A 27 -2.57 -10.24 -1.86
CA TYR A 27 -3.14 -9.62 -3.05
C TYR A 27 -2.15 -9.59 -4.22
N VAL A 28 -0.87 -9.48 -3.93
CA VAL A 28 0.20 -9.44 -4.94
C VAL A 28 1.04 -10.72 -4.95
N ASN A 29 0.49 -11.82 -4.46
CA ASN A 29 1.14 -13.14 -4.45
C ASN A 29 2.51 -13.12 -3.76
N TYR A 30 2.64 -12.31 -2.71
CA TYR A 30 3.86 -12.20 -1.89
C TYR A 30 5.11 -11.81 -2.68
N GLN A 31 4.94 -11.11 -3.80
CA GLN A 31 6.07 -10.62 -4.59
C GLN A 31 6.87 -9.61 -3.78
N PRO A 32 8.20 -9.83 -3.62
CA PRO A 32 9.02 -9.00 -2.73
C PRO A 32 9.05 -7.52 -3.10
N GLU A 33 8.89 -7.19 -4.36
CA GLU A 33 8.93 -5.79 -4.81
C GLU A 33 7.83 -4.93 -4.20
N TYR A 34 6.75 -5.55 -3.70
CA TYR A 34 5.62 -4.82 -3.14
C TYR A 34 5.63 -4.73 -1.61
N ARG A 35 6.68 -5.25 -0.95
CA ARG A 35 6.74 -5.25 0.51
C ARG A 35 6.69 -3.86 1.12
N GLU A 36 7.46 -2.94 0.56
CA GLU A 36 7.50 -1.58 1.08
C GLU A 36 6.17 -0.87 0.89
N ILE A 37 5.52 -1.09 -0.24
CA ILE A 37 4.22 -0.50 -0.53
C ILE A 37 3.19 -1.03 0.46
N ALA A 38 3.23 -2.34 0.74
CA ALA A 38 2.33 -2.94 1.72
C ALA A 38 2.54 -2.37 3.11
N ALA A 39 3.78 -2.32 3.57
CA ALA A 39 4.12 -1.79 4.89
C ALA A 39 3.71 -0.32 5.03
N ASP A 40 3.97 0.48 4.00
CA ASP A 40 3.59 1.89 3.98
C ASP A 40 2.08 2.06 4.03
N SER A 41 1.33 1.24 3.29
CA SER A 41 -0.12 1.29 3.27
C SER A 41 -0.72 0.95 4.64
N VAL A 42 -0.15 -0.05 5.31
CA VAL A 42 -0.56 -0.42 6.66
C VAL A 42 -0.30 0.73 7.63
N GLN A 43 0.89 1.30 7.59
CA GLN A 43 1.26 2.39 8.46
C GLN A 43 0.33 3.60 8.28
N LYS A 44 0.07 3.97 7.03
CA LYS A 44 -0.83 5.09 6.73
C LYS A 44 -2.25 4.82 7.20
N THR A 45 -2.68 3.56 7.15
CA THR A 45 -3.99 3.19 7.66
C THR A 45 -4.10 3.48 9.14
N PHE A 46 -3.07 3.13 9.93
CA PHE A 46 -3.09 3.39 11.37
C PHE A 46 -2.94 4.87 11.70
N LEU A 47 -2.20 5.62 10.89
CA LEU A 47 -2.15 7.08 11.06
C LEU A 47 -3.53 7.68 10.81
N LYS A 48 -4.24 7.19 9.81
CA LYS A 48 -5.60 7.64 9.55
C LYS A 48 -6.54 7.27 10.70
N ALA A 49 -6.36 6.09 11.28
CA ALA A 49 -7.14 5.68 12.44
C ALA A 49 -6.91 6.61 13.63
N LEU A 50 -5.69 7.08 13.83
CA LEU A 50 -5.39 8.07 14.87
C LEU A 50 -6.12 9.38 14.61
N GLU A 51 -6.12 9.85 13.35
CA GLU A 51 -6.84 11.06 12.98
C GLU A 51 -8.34 10.93 13.22
N GLU A 52 -8.88 9.74 13.00
CA GLU A 52 -10.31 9.45 13.13
C GLU A 52 -10.66 8.86 14.50
N TYR A 53 -9.78 9.00 15.48
CA TYR A 53 -9.95 8.38 16.79
C TYR A 53 -11.32 8.61 17.39
N ASP A 54 -11.80 9.86 17.36
CA ASP A 54 -13.07 10.19 18.00
C ASP A 54 -14.25 9.45 17.37
N LYS A 55 -14.16 9.13 16.09
CA LYS A 55 -15.18 8.36 15.39
C LYS A 55 -15.04 6.86 15.60
N LEU A 56 -13.80 6.40 15.76
CA LEU A 56 -13.50 4.97 15.76
C LEU A 56 -13.40 4.35 17.15
N LYS A 57 -13.17 5.14 18.18
CA LYS A 57 -12.85 4.62 19.51
C LYS A 57 -13.92 3.67 20.09
N ASP A 58 -15.18 3.88 19.74
CA ASP A 58 -16.28 3.04 20.22
C ASP A 58 -16.98 2.32 19.08
N ALA A 59 -16.35 2.28 17.90
CA ALA A 59 -17.01 1.75 16.73
C ALA A 59 -16.87 0.24 16.64
N SER A 60 -18.02 -0.43 16.50
CA SER A 60 -18.06 -1.88 16.29
C SER A 60 -17.55 -2.27 14.90
N TYR A 61 -17.43 -1.30 13.99
CA TYR A 61 -17.00 -1.53 12.61
C TYR A 61 -15.50 -1.24 12.39
N ILE A 62 -14.70 -1.19 13.47
CA ILE A 62 -13.28 -0.85 13.34
C ILE A 62 -12.53 -1.83 12.42
N GLU A 63 -12.82 -3.11 12.53
CA GLU A 63 -12.13 -4.10 11.71
C GLU A 63 -12.42 -3.92 10.22
N PRO A 64 -13.69 -3.90 9.75
CA PRO A 64 -13.93 -3.64 8.33
C PRO A 64 -13.42 -2.28 7.88
N TRP A 65 -13.43 -1.26 8.74
CA TRP A 65 -12.89 0.04 8.41
C TRP A 65 -11.39 -0.04 8.12
N LEU A 66 -10.65 -0.76 8.97
CA LEU A 66 -9.22 -0.94 8.79
C LEU A 66 -8.92 -1.68 7.48
N TYR A 67 -9.65 -2.76 7.20
CA TYR A 67 -9.44 -3.52 5.97
C TYR A 67 -9.74 -2.70 4.73
N GLN A 68 -10.87 -2.02 4.70
CA GLN A 68 -11.25 -1.21 3.55
C GLN A 68 -10.28 -0.06 3.31
N THR A 69 -9.89 0.61 4.38
CA THR A 69 -8.97 1.74 4.29
C THR A 69 -7.60 1.27 3.81
N CYS A 70 -7.10 0.18 4.37
CA CYS A 70 -5.80 -0.36 4.00
C CYS A 70 -5.79 -0.83 2.54
N MET A 71 -6.78 -1.57 2.12
CA MET A 71 -6.85 -2.07 0.75
C MET A 71 -7.03 -0.95 -0.26
N HIS A 72 -7.79 0.07 0.09
CA HIS A 72 -7.94 1.24 -0.78
C HIS A 72 -6.58 1.94 -0.97
N ARG A 73 -5.84 2.16 0.11
CA ARG A 73 -4.52 2.78 0.03
C ARG A 73 -3.54 1.92 -0.74
N PHE A 74 -3.56 0.61 -0.47
CA PHE A 74 -2.66 -0.32 -1.13
C PHE A 74 -2.92 -0.41 -2.62
N THR A 75 -4.16 -0.58 -3.04
CA THR A 75 -4.49 -0.67 -4.47
C THR A 75 -4.21 0.63 -5.19
N THR A 76 -4.44 1.77 -4.55
CA THR A 76 -4.10 3.07 -5.12
C THR A 76 -2.59 3.21 -5.29
N ALA A 77 -1.83 2.82 -4.28
CA ALA A 77 -0.37 2.86 -4.34
C ALA A 77 0.17 1.92 -5.41
N LEU A 78 -0.43 0.74 -5.58
CA LEU A 78 -0.06 -0.20 -6.64
C LEU A 78 -0.27 0.40 -8.02
N LYS A 79 -1.40 1.06 -8.23
CA LYS A 79 -1.68 1.70 -9.52
C LYS A 79 -0.63 2.75 -9.84
N THR A 80 -0.27 3.56 -8.86
CA THR A 80 0.76 4.58 -9.02
C THR A 80 2.11 3.95 -9.31
N TYR A 81 2.49 2.92 -8.56
CA TYR A 81 3.74 2.21 -8.75
C TYR A 81 3.82 1.59 -10.15
N ARG A 82 2.79 0.87 -10.56
CA ARG A 82 2.75 0.21 -11.86
C ARG A 82 2.79 1.21 -13.01
N ARG A 83 2.12 2.34 -12.85
CA ARG A 83 2.17 3.41 -13.84
C ARG A 83 3.58 3.98 -13.97
N ARG A 84 4.27 4.21 -12.86
CA ARG A 84 5.63 4.71 -12.86
C ARG A 84 6.58 3.71 -13.52
N MET A 85 6.42 2.44 -13.21
CA MET A 85 7.28 1.40 -13.79
C MET A 85 7.06 1.25 -15.29
N LYS A 86 5.81 1.30 -15.74
CA LYS A 86 5.51 1.31 -17.18
C LYS A 86 6.18 2.47 -17.88
N HIS A 87 6.05 3.65 -17.32
CA HIS A 87 6.64 4.85 -17.88
C HIS A 87 8.16 4.74 -17.92
N HIS A 88 8.77 4.25 -16.87
CA HIS A 88 10.22 4.05 -16.80
C HIS A 88 10.70 3.06 -17.86
N VAL A 89 10.01 1.94 -18.01
CA VAL A 89 10.35 0.93 -19.03
C VAL A 89 10.22 1.50 -20.44
N VAL A 90 9.16 2.27 -20.70
CA VAL A 90 8.97 2.91 -22.01
C VAL A 90 10.13 3.86 -22.32
N ILE A 91 10.56 4.65 -21.35
CA ILE A 91 11.67 5.56 -21.52
C ILE A 91 12.95 4.78 -21.81
N ASP A 92 13.21 3.72 -21.05
CA ASP A 92 14.40 2.89 -21.24
C ASP A 92 14.42 2.24 -22.62
N GLU A 93 13.27 1.73 -23.08
CA GLU A 93 13.18 1.14 -24.40
C GLU A 93 13.42 2.16 -25.50
N LYS A 94 12.91 3.37 -25.34
CA LYS A 94 13.18 4.44 -26.32
C LYS A 94 14.64 4.78 -26.37
N ILE A 95 15.33 4.83 -25.24
CA ILE A 95 16.75 5.09 -25.18
C ILE A 95 17.51 3.97 -25.88
N GLU A 96 17.17 2.72 -25.61
CA GLU A 96 17.79 1.58 -26.24
C GLU A 96 17.58 1.57 -27.75
N ASN A 97 16.39 1.96 -28.21
CA ASN A 97 16.09 2.05 -29.64
C ASN A 97 16.91 3.13 -30.33
N VAL A 98 17.25 4.20 -29.65
CA VAL A 98 18.14 5.22 -30.19
C VAL A 98 19.54 4.67 -30.35
N LEU A 99 19.95 3.79 -29.43
CA LEU A 99 21.30 3.21 -29.45
C LEU A 99 21.41 1.98 -30.35
N SER A 100 20.28 1.27 -30.52
CA SER A 100 20.24 0.06 -31.34
C SER A 100 19.01 0.10 -32.25
N THR A 101 19.27 0.29 -33.54
CA THR A 101 18.21 0.40 -34.53
C THR A 101 17.45 -0.88 -34.78
N GLU A 102 17.92 -1.98 -34.24
CA GLU A 102 17.30 -3.28 -34.44
C GLU A 102 16.22 -3.58 -33.43
N ARG A 103 16.15 -2.82 -32.35
CA ARG A 103 15.24 -3.10 -31.26
C ARG A 103 13.87 -2.53 -31.53
N THR A 104 12.89 -3.40 -31.47
CA THR A 104 11.49 -2.99 -31.59
C THR A 104 10.94 -2.72 -30.19
N ILE A 105 10.25 -1.62 -30.03
CA ILE A 105 9.60 -1.31 -28.77
C ILE A 105 8.43 -2.25 -28.58
N THR A 106 8.51 -3.08 -27.56
CA THR A 106 7.39 -3.93 -27.22
C THR A 106 6.36 -3.10 -26.49
N THR A 107 5.10 -3.45 -26.72
CA THR A 107 4.01 -2.76 -26.07
C THR A 107 4.06 -2.97 -24.58
N ILE A 108 3.95 -1.88 -23.84
CA ILE A 108 3.95 -1.91 -22.38
C ILE A 108 2.55 -1.51 -21.94
N ASP A 109 1.69 -2.45 -21.85
CA ASP A 109 0.29 -2.22 -21.50
C ASP A 109 -0.06 -2.91 -20.22
#